data_5f1cffa450977f4eea9f8c71ed5b0d35
#
_entry.id   5f1cffa450977f4eea9f8c71ed5b0d35
#
_cell.length_a   1.000
_cell.length_b   1.000
_cell.length_c   1.000
_cell.angle_alpha   90.00
_cell.angle_beta   90.00
_cell.angle_gamma   90.00
#
_symmetry.space_group_name_H-M   'P 1'
#
loop_
_entity.id
_entity.type
_entity.pdbx_description
1 polymer ?
#
loop_
_entity_poly.entity_id
_entity_poly.type
_entity_poly.pdbx_seq_one_letter_code
_entity_poly.pdbx_strand_id
1 'polypeptide(L)'
;MPQMIPPVGLAKDDYDIFSELSKKLNCEEKFTENQSSDEWIQNIYEKFYMQAKSQGINVADLDTLKEKNFERMTIDLDEKDYVPFKAFRDNPVKNPLGTPSGKIEIYSEQIAKFNYPEIPGHPIFNRPYSDVKFPLSLISPQPHDKLHSQLQSAIEDINKYAVLVMSPQDAEKRGLSEGELIKIWNSRGACLASLEIKKTIIPGVVSLATGAWFSPTKEGLDISGNPNVLTADTGTSDLGQGSAAHNIEVEVEKYQGNYAIT
;
A
#
# COMPACT_ATOMS: atom_id res chain seq x y z
N MET A 1 -17.61 9.20 -12.99
CA MET A 1 -17.72 8.48 -14.28
C MET A 1 -19.05 7.76 -14.29
N PRO A 2 -19.83 7.78 -15.39
CA PRO A 2 -21.04 6.99 -15.48
C PRO A 2 -20.72 5.50 -15.55
N GLN A 3 -21.66 4.68 -15.10
CA GLN A 3 -21.57 3.25 -15.25
C GLN A 3 -21.60 2.86 -16.75
N MET A 4 -20.59 2.14 -17.21
CA MET A 4 -20.44 1.77 -18.63
C MET A 4 -21.00 0.37 -18.94
N ILE A 5 -20.93 -0.55 -17.99
CA ILE A 5 -21.46 -1.90 -18.09
C ILE A 5 -22.11 -2.29 -16.75
N PRO A 6 -23.11 -3.19 -16.75
CA PRO A 6 -23.61 -3.75 -15.49
C PRO A 6 -22.55 -4.62 -14.80
N PRO A 7 -22.63 -4.77 -13.48
CA PRO A 7 -21.76 -5.69 -12.76
C PRO A 7 -21.81 -7.11 -13.32
N VAL A 8 -20.67 -7.79 -13.38
CA VAL A 8 -20.58 -9.15 -13.91
C VAL A 8 -20.77 -10.16 -12.78
N GLY A 9 -21.68 -11.12 -12.95
CA GLY A 9 -21.93 -12.19 -11.99
C GLY A 9 -22.41 -11.65 -10.63
N LEU A 10 -21.66 -11.92 -9.58
CA LEU A 10 -21.96 -11.50 -8.20
C LEU A 10 -21.18 -10.24 -7.77
N ALA A 11 -20.53 -9.54 -8.69
CA ALA A 11 -19.81 -8.31 -8.37
C ALA A 11 -20.78 -7.25 -7.85
N LYS A 12 -20.38 -6.54 -6.81
CA LYS A 12 -21.11 -5.44 -6.18
C LYS A 12 -20.14 -4.31 -5.86
N ASP A 13 -20.65 -3.10 -5.69
CA ASP A 13 -19.89 -1.99 -5.19
C ASP A 13 -19.49 -2.20 -3.72
N ASP A 14 -18.37 -1.64 -3.31
CA ASP A 14 -17.87 -1.75 -1.94
C ASP A 14 -18.90 -1.26 -0.92
N TYR A 15 -19.63 -0.18 -1.24
CA TYR A 15 -20.69 0.34 -0.36
C TYR A 15 -21.79 -0.68 -0.11
N ASP A 16 -22.24 -1.38 -1.15
CA ASP A 16 -23.27 -2.41 -1.06
C ASP A 16 -22.76 -3.62 -0.25
N ILE A 17 -21.51 -4.05 -0.52
CA ILE A 17 -20.88 -5.16 0.21
C ILE A 17 -20.84 -4.86 1.71
N PHE A 18 -20.34 -3.67 2.08
CA PHE A 18 -20.25 -3.29 3.50
C PHE A 18 -21.61 -2.99 4.12
N SER A 19 -22.59 -2.50 3.35
CA SER A 19 -23.96 -2.34 3.83
C SER A 19 -24.60 -3.69 4.17
N GLU A 20 -24.45 -4.70 3.31
CA GLU A 20 -24.92 -6.05 3.61
C GLU A 20 -24.21 -6.69 4.82
N LEU A 21 -22.91 -6.45 4.96
CA LEU A 21 -22.15 -6.91 6.11
C LEU A 21 -22.62 -6.22 7.40
N SER A 22 -22.79 -4.90 7.39
CA SER A 22 -23.25 -4.12 8.53
C SER A 22 -24.65 -4.54 8.98
N LYS A 23 -25.52 -4.91 8.04
CA LYS A 23 -26.84 -5.48 8.34
C LYS A 23 -26.73 -6.80 9.11
N LYS A 24 -25.83 -7.69 8.69
CA LYS A 24 -25.56 -8.95 9.40
C LYS A 24 -24.97 -8.74 10.79
N LEU A 25 -24.27 -7.64 10.99
CA LEU A 25 -23.69 -7.22 12.28
C LEU A 25 -24.63 -6.36 13.13
N ASN A 26 -25.87 -6.13 12.69
CA ASN A 26 -26.86 -5.27 13.35
C ASN A 26 -26.37 -3.82 13.58
N CYS A 27 -25.62 -3.27 12.64
CA CYS A 27 -25.13 -1.89 12.68
C CYS A 27 -25.36 -1.13 11.37
N GLU A 28 -26.32 -1.54 10.54
CA GLU A 28 -26.62 -0.95 9.23
C GLU A 28 -26.89 0.55 9.31
N GLU A 29 -27.74 0.98 10.23
CA GLU A 29 -28.07 2.39 10.41
C GLU A 29 -26.84 3.24 10.76
N LYS A 30 -25.92 2.72 11.59
CA LYS A 30 -24.68 3.41 11.94
C LYS A 30 -23.69 3.51 10.77
N PHE A 31 -23.73 2.54 9.86
CA PHE A 31 -22.83 2.51 8.69
C PHE A 31 -23.39 3.36 7.56
N THR A 32 -24.68 3.17 7.22
CA THR A 32 -25.29 3.81 6.07
C THR A 32 -25.91 5.17 6.38
N GLU A 33 -26.20 5.48 7.65
CA GLU A 33 -27.03 6.62 8.07
C GLU A 33 -28.37 6.67 7.30
N ASN A 34 -28.90 5.49 6.93
CA ASN A 34 -30.09 5.30 6.08
C ASN A 34 -30.01 6.00 4.71
N GLN A 35 -28.80 6.16 4.18
CA GLN A 35 -28.55 6.77 2.88
C GLN A 35 -28.08 5.73 1.87
N SER A 36 -28.52 5.87 0.64
CA SER A 36 -27.99 5.16 -0.53
C SER A 36 -26.64 5.74 -0.97
N SER A 37 -25.93 5.03 -1.82
CA SER A 37 -24.70 5.53 -2.47
C SER A 37 -24.92 6.86 -3.20
N ASP A 38 -26.04 6.99 -3.92
CA ASP A 38 -26.37 8.21 -4.65
C ASP A 38 -26.65 9.40 -3.72
N GLU A 39 -27.35 9.18 -2.62
CA GLU A 39 -27.59 10.20 -1.60
C GLU A 39 -26.28 10.65 -0.93
N TRP A 40 -25.37 9.72 -0.66
CA TRP A 40 -24.03 10.06 -0.18
C TRP A 40 -23.25 10.92 -1.18
N ILE A 41 -23.28 10.56 -2.47
CA ILE A 41 -22.64 11.33 -3.54
C ILE A 41 -23.23 12.75 -3.60
N GLN A 42 -24.55 12.86 -3.53
CA GLN A 42 -25.23 14.15 -3.52
C GLN A 42 -24.77 15.02 -2.33
N ASN A 43 -24.80 14.46 -1.13
CA ASN A 43 -24.43 15.18 0.09
C ASN A 43 -22.95 15.61 0.12
N ILE A 44 -22.05 14.75 -0.36
CA ILE A 44 -20.63 15.04 -0.44
C ILE A 44 -20.38 16.15 -1.48
N TYR A 45 -21.03 16.05 -2.64
CA TYR A 45 -20.86 17.03 -3.71
C TYR A 45 -21.44 18.39 -3.30
N GLU A 46 -22.56 18.43 -2.64
CA GLU A 46 -23.15 19.68 -2.16
C GLU A 46 -22.21 20.42 -1.18
N LYS A 47 -21.61 19.69 -0.23
CA LYS A 47 -20.59 20.28 0.67
C LYS A 47 -19.40 20.84 -0.12
N PHE A 48 -18.89 20.09 -1.10
CA PHE A 48 -17.82 20.55 -1.98
C PHE A 48 -18.24 21.80 -2.76
N TYR A 49 -19.44 21.79 -3.38
CA TYR A 49 -19.98 22.90 -4.16
C TYR A 49 -20.07 24.18 -3.34
N MET A 50 -20.60 24.09 -2.14
CA MET A 50 -20.72 25.22 -1.22
C MET A 50 -19.34 25.75 -0.79
N GLN A 51 -18.39 24.86 -0.51
CA GLN A 51 -17.03 25.25 -0.16
C GLN A 51 -16.32 25.93 -1.34
N ALA A 52 -16.38 25.36 -2.54
CA ALA A 52 -15.81 25.95 -3.75
C ALA A 52 -16.37 27.37 -4.00
N LYS A 53 -17.69 27.51 -3.91
CA LYS A 53 -18.37 28.78 -4.06
C LYS A 53 -17.94 29.83 -3.03
N SER A 54 -17.73 29.40 -1.76
CA SER A 54 -17.24 30.30 -0.70
C SER A 54 -15.81 30.80 -0.96
N GLN A 55 -15.05 30.08 -1.74
CA GLN A 55 -13.69 30.43 -2.15
C GLN A 55 -13.63 31.15 -3.51
N GLY A 56 -14.79 31.48 -4.11
CA GLY A 56 -14.85 32.12 -5.42
C GLY A 56 -14.52 31.17 -6.58
N ILE A 57 -14.43 29.85 -6.34
CA ILE A 57 -14.19 28.87 -7.38
C ILE A 57 -15.53 28.52 -8.04
N ASN A 58 -15.61 28.73 -9.35
CA ASN A 58 -16.81 28.39 -10.11
C ASN A 58 -16.79 26.91 -10.50
N VAL A 59 -17.78 26.15 -10.03
CA VAL A 59 -17.98 24.73 -10.34
C VAL A 59 -19.45 24.49 -10.72
N ALA A 60 -19.71 23.57 -11.62
CA ALA A 60 -21.05 23.14 -11.98
C ALA A 60 -21.79 22.49 -10.79
N ASP A 61 -23.11 22.46 -10.83
CA ASP A 61 -23.89 21.58 -9.96
C ASP A 61 -23.70 20.10 -10.36
N LEU A 62 -24.15 19.19 -9.48
CA LEU A 62 -23.92 17.75 -9.68
C LEU A 62 -24.58 17.22 -10.95
N ASP A 63 -25.78 17.69 -11.28
CA ASP A 63 -26.53 17.21 -12.44
C ASP A 63 -25.83 17.62 -13.73
N THR A 64 -25.40 18.88 -13.80
CA THR A 64 -24.58 19.39 -14.90
C THR A 64 -23.26 18.63 -15.01
N LEU A 65 -22.62 18.31 -13.89
CA LEU A 65 -21.38 17.51 -13.89
C LEU A 65 -21.63 16.07 -14.37
N LYS A 66 -22.74 15.46 -13.97
CA LYS A 66 -23.14 14.12 -14.45
C LYS A 66 -23.33 14.09 -15.96
N GLU A 67 -23.94 15.12 -16.53
CA GLU A 67 -24.12 15.27 -17.99
C GLU A 67 -22.80 15.46 -18.73
N LYS A 68 -21.92 16.31 -18.20
CA LYS A 68 -20.60 16.60 -18.80
C LYS A 68 -19.56 15.51 -18.54
N ASN A 69 -19.74 14.66 -17.56
CA ASN A 69 -18.82 13.62 -17.06
C ASN A 69 -17.53 14.15 -16.41
N PHE A 70 -17.10 15.35 -16.68
CA PHE A 70 -15.97 16.02 -16.02
C PHE A 70 -16.09 17.54 -16.16
N GLU A 71 -15.45 18.25 -15.25
CA GLU A 71 -15.28 19.70 -15.32
C GLU A 71 -13.84 20.06 -14.97
N ARG A 72 -13.25 20.95 -15.76
CA ARG A 72 -11.93 21.50 -15.44
C ARG A 72 -12.15 22.77 -14.61
N MET A 73 -11.76 22.72 -13.36
CA MET A 73 -11.76 23.90 -12.51
C MET A 73 -10.61 24.83 -12.94
N THR A 74 -10.95 26.07 -13.22
CA THR A 74 -9.97 27.13 -13.43
C THR A 74 -9.74 27.77 -12.07
N ILE A 75 -8.59 27.48 -11.46
CA ILE A 75 -8.15 28.16 -10.25
C ILE A 75 -7.19 29.25 -10.73
N ASP A 76 -7.51 30.49 -10.43
CA ASP A 76 -6.65 31.65 -10.74
C ASP A 76 -5.48 31.64 -9.73
N LEU A 77 -4.61 30.65 -9.87
CA LEU A 77 -3.34 30.60 -9.18
C LEU A 77 -2.28 31.09 -10.13
N ASP A 78 -1.53 32.06 -9.69
CA ASP A 78 -0.27 32.44 -10.33
C ASP A 78 0.70 31.25 -10.11
N GLU A 79 0.50 30.16 -10.91
CA GLU A 79 1.18 28.86 -10.73
C GLU A 79 2.71 28.98 -10.74
N LYS A 80 3.23 30.06 -11.34
CA LYS A 80 4.67 30.28 -11.49
C LYS A 80 5.37 30.59 -10.18
N ASP A 81 4.65 31.09 -9.17
CA ASP A 81 5.21 31.56 -7.91
C ASP A 81 4.64 30.86 -6.68
N TYR A 82 3.85 29.77 -6.86
CA TYR A 82 3.35 29.03 -5.71
C TYR A 82 4.47 28.26 -5.01
N VAL A 83 4.84 28.72 -3.82
CA VAL A 83 5.78 28.05 -2.93
C VAL A 83 5.00 27.60 -1.69
N PRO A 84 4.91 26.30 -1.41
CA PRO A 84 4.26 25.81 -0.19
C PRO A 84 4.82 26.49 1.05
N PHE A 85 3.93 26.89 1.95
CA PHE A 85 4.28 27.56 3.20
C PHE A 85 5.06 28.88 3.05
N LYS A 86 4.99 29.54 1.87
CA LYS A 86 5.71 30.81 1.64
C LYS A 86 5.38 31.85 2.69
N ALA A 87 4.10 32.08 2.99
CA ALA A 87 3.66 33.05 3.99
C ALA A 87 4.27 32.79 5.38
N PHE A 88 4.32 31.51 5.82
CA PHE A 88 4.97 31.11 7.06
C PHE A 88 6.49 31.37 7.00
N ARG A 89 7.14 31.02 5.91
CA ARG A 89 8.59 31.23 5.73
C ARG A 89 8.98 32.70 5.75
N ASP A 90 8.17 33.56 5.10
CA ASP A 90 8.43 34.99 5.04
C ASP A 90 8.16 35.69 6.38
N ASN A 91 7.12 35.29 7.09
CA ASN A 91 6.80 35.83 8.42
C ASN A 91 6.03 34.82 9.28
N PRO A 92 6.75 33.97 10.05
CA PRO A 92 6.12 32.89 10.83
C PRO A 92 5.28 33.41 12.00
N VAL A 93 5.49 34.63 12.46
CA VAL A 93 4.70 35.22 13.55
C VAL A 93 3.32 35.67 13.02
N LYS A 94 3.28 36.28 11.85
CA LYS A 94 2.03 36.76 11.24
C LYS A 94 1.23 35.61 10.61
N ASN A 95 1.91 34.59 10.12
CA ASN A 95 1.33 33.44 9.42
C ASN A 95 1.78 32.14 10.09
N PRO A 96 1.33 31.84 11.32
CA PRO A 96 1.72 30.62 12.03
C PRO A 96 1.19 29.38 11.29
N LEU A 97 1.86 28.25 11.53
CA LEU A 97 1.34 26.95 11.08
C LEU A 97 0.13 26.53 11.92
N GLY A 98 -0.68 25.62 11.42
CA GLY A 98 -1.83 25.04 12.13
C GLY A 98 -1.43 24.05 13.25
N THR A 99 -0.21 24.11 13.75
CA THR A 99 0.27 23.29 14.87
C THR A 99 -0.03 23.99 16.20
N PRO A 100 -0.08 23.27 17.34
CA PRO A 100 -0.28 23.86 18.66
C PRO A 100 0.70 25.01 18.99
N SER A 101 1.95 24.90 18.56
CA SER A 101 2.96 25.94 18.75
C SER A 101 2.96 27.04 17.67
N GLY A 102 2.20 26.87 16.60
CA GLY A 102 2.27 27.72 15.40
C GLY A 102 3.56 27.58 14.60
N LYS A 103 4.44 26.64 14.97
CA LYS A 103 5.77 26.39 14.39
C LYS A 103 5.88 24.95 13.89
N ILE A 104 7.01 24.62 13.26
CA ILE A 104 7.37 23.23 12.96
C ILE A 104 7.68 22.54 14.29
N GLU A 105 6.93 21.46 14.59
CA GLU A 105 7.10 20.69 15.82
C GLU A 105 7.94 19.44 15.53
N ILE A 106 9.18 19.43 16.01
CA ILE A 106 10.04 18.24 15.97
C ILE A 106 9.68 17.29 17.12
N TYR A 107 9.21 17.84 18.24
CA TYR A 107 8.68 17.09 19.37
C TYR A 107 7.19 17.38 19.51
N SER A 108 6.38 16.33 19.60
CA SER A 108 4.94 16.42 19.82
C SER A 108 4.59 16.03 21.25
N GLU A 109 4.19 16.99 22.05
CA GLU A 109 3.67 16.73 23.42
C GLU A 109 2.41 15.87 23.39
N GLN A 110 1.61 15.98 22.35
CA GLN A 110 0.40 15.18 22.19
C GLN A 110 0.74 13.70 22.04
N ILE A 111 1.71 13.37 21.19
CA ILE A 111 2.18 11.99 21.00
C ILE A 111 2.85 11.48 22.26
N ALA A 112 3.69 12.30 22.89
CA ALA A 112 4.39 11.91 24.13
C ALA A 112 3.42 11.53 25.27
N LYS A 113 2.25 12.18 25.35
CA LYS A 113 1.20 11.86 26.35
C LYS A 113 0.57 10.48 26.19
N PHE A 114 0.70 9.85 25.04
CA PHE A 114 0.21 8.46 24.84
C PHE A 114 1.07 7.44 25.58
N ASN A 115 2.29 7.80 26.00
CA ASN A 115 3.22 6.93 26.72
C ASN A 115 3.53 5.61 26.02
N TYR A 116 3.55 5.60 24.69
CA TYR A 116 4.04 4.45 23.94
C TYR A 116 5.56 4.35 24.04
N PRO A 117 6.12 3.23 24.54
CA PRO A 117 7.56 3.10 24.73
C PRO A 117 8.38 3.31 23.45
N GLU A 118 7.80 2.92 22.32
CA GLU A 118 8.44 2.98 21.01
C GLU A 118 8.22 4.31 20.28
N ILE A 119 7.43 5.24 20.84
CA ILE A 119 7.03 6.48 20.18
C ILE A 119 7.16 7.66 21.18
N PRO A 120 8.37 8.17 21.42
CA PRO A 120 8.64 9.16 22.48
C PRO A 120 8.26 10.61 22.13
N GLY A 121 7.38 10.84 21.17
CA GLY A 121 6.94 12.19 20.80
C GLY A 121 7.85 12.88 19.75
N HIS A 122 8.96 12.31 19.39
CA HIS A 122 9.82 12.73 18.29
C HIS A 122 10.27 11.51 17.46
N PRO A 123 10.64 11.71 16.18
CA PRO A 123 11.14 10.62 15.36
C PRO A 123 12.40 10.01 15.94
N ILE A 124 12.40 8.70 16.13
CA ILE A 124 13.57 7.91 16.49
C ILE A 124 13.74 6.77 15.49
N PHE A 125 14.97 6.32 15.33
CA PHE A 125 15.24 5.10 14.58
C PHE A 125 15.00 3.89 15.47
N ASN A 126 13.91 3.17 15.18
CA ASN A 126 13.67 1.85 15.77
C ASN A 126 14.27 0.81 14.84
N ARG A 127 15.33 0.14 15.31
CA ARG A 127 15.91 -0.95 14.54
C ARG A 127 14.90 -2.09 14.49
N PRO A 128 14.52 -2.57 13.29
CA PRO A 128 13.71 -3.79 13.17
C PRO A 128 14.40 -4.94 13.92
N TYR A 129 13.61 -5.82 14.53
CA TYR A 129 14.13 -7.04 15.12
C TYR A 129 14.87 -7.83 14.03
N SER A 130 16.15 -8.15 14.26
CA SER A 130 16.97 -8.95 13.35
C SER A 130 17.14 -10.33 13.92
N ASP A 131 16.62 -11.34 13.21
CA ASP A 131 16.86 -12.74 13.52
C ASP A 131 18.09 -13.23 12.71
N VAL A 132 19.12 -13.68 13.38
CA VAL A 132 20.33 -14.23 12.73
C VAL A 132 20.00 -15.35 11.74
N LYS A 133 18.90 -16.08 11.97
CA LYS A 133 18.40 -17.13 11.10
C LYS A 133 17.89 -16.63 9.75
N PHE A 134 17.46 -15.37 9.68
CA PHE A 134 16.88 -14.74 8.49
C PHE A 134 17.65 -13.46 8.14
N PRO A 135 18.89 -13.55 7.63
CA PRO A 135 19.81 -12.42 7.54
C PRO A 135 19.54 -11.49 6.34
N LEU A 136 18.58 -11.79 5.49
CA LEU A 136 18.28 -10.99 4.30
C LEU A 136 17.01 -10.17 4.51
N SER A 137 17.11 -8.87 4.25
CA SER A 137 15.93 -7.98 4.23
C SER A 137 15.21 -8.10 2.88
N LEU A 138 13.94 -8.45 2.90
CA LEU A 138 13.10 -8.52 1.71
C LEU A 138 12.38 -7.21 1.47
N ILE A 139 12.53 -6.64 0.29
CA ILE A 139 11.72 -5.55 -0.24
C ILE A 139 10.79 -6.05 -1.34
N SER A 140 9.55 -5.51 -1.39
CA SER A 140 8.53 -5.94 -2.34
C SER A 140 8.02 -4.75 -3.15
N PRO A 141 8.75 -4.35 -4.22
CA PRO A 141 8.34 -3.25 -5.08
C PRO A 141 7.11 -3.61 -5.91
N GLN A 142 6.43 -2.58 -6.39
CA GLN A 142 5.37 -2.75 -7.38
C GLN A 142 5.98 -3.21 -8.72
N PRO A 143 5.47 -4.26 -9.37
CA PRO A 143 5.93 -4.69 -10.69
C PRO A 143 5.55 -3.68 -11.77
N HIS A 144 6.30 -3.66 -12.88
CA HIS A 144 6.03 -2.76 -14.00
C HIS A 144 4.87 -3.22 -14.90
N ASP A 145 4.58 -4.51 -14.91
CA ASP A 145 3.66 -5.19 -15.85
C ASP A 145 2.31 -5.55 -15.21
N LYS A 146 2.13 -5.25 -13.92
CA LYS A 146 0.93 -5.58 -13.15
C LYS A 146 0.53 -4.45 -12.22
N LEU A 147 -0.73 -4.47 -11.78
CA LEU A 147 -1.26 -3.62 -10.72
C LEU A 147 -1.67 -4.49 -9.55
N HIS A 148 -0.80 -4.64 -8.55
CA HIS A 148 -0.99 -5.61 -7.47
C HIS A 148 -1.30 -7.01 -8.03
N SER A 149 -2.45 -7.60 -7.70
CA SER A 149 -2.90 -8.89 -8.23
C SER A 149 -3.65 -8.80 -9.56
N GLN A 150 -3.85 -7.60 -10.11
CA GLN A 150 -4.53 -7.41 -11.39
C GLN A 150 -3.55 -7.64 -12.57
N LEU A 151 -4.10 -8.01 -13.73
CA LEU A 151 -3.38 -8.27 -14.97
C LEU A 151 -2.48 -9.52 -14.95
N GLN A 152 -2.52 -10.35 -13.91
CA GLN A 152 -1.77 -11.59 -13.85
C GLN A 152 -2.12 -12.54 -15.02
N SER A 153 -3.40 -12.57 -15.41
CA SER A 153 -3.89 -13.38 -16.52
C SER A 153 -3.47 -12.87 -17.92
N ALA A 154 -3.00 -11.63 -18.01
CA ALA A 154 -2.49 -11.05 -19.26
C ALA A 154 -1.03 -11.42 -19.55
N ILE A 155 -0.35 -12.10 -18.61
CA ILE A 155 1.02 -12.58 -18.78
C ILE A 155 0.96 -13.88 -19.57
N GLU A 156 1.53 -13.91 -20.77
CA GLU A 156 1.48 -15.04 -21.70
C GLU A 156 2.13 -16.32 -21.15
N ASP A 157 3.09 -16.18 -20.23
CA ASP A 157 3.78 -17.32 -19.62
C ASP A 157 3.35 -17.49 -18.15
N ILE A 158 2.22 -18.17 -17.95
CA ILE A 158 1.67 -18.48 -16.62
C ILE A 158 2.59 -19.41 -15.79
N ASN A 159 3.56 -20.06 -16.47
CA ASN A 159 4.54 -20.94 -15.82
C ASN A 159 5.81 -20.18 -15.40
N LYS A 160 5.87 -18.89 -15.65
CA LYS A 160 7.03 -18.09 -15.26
C LYS A 160 6.95 -17.79 -13.77
N TYR A 161 7.92 -18.31 -13.02
CA TYR A 161 8.07 -17.99 -11.61
C TYR A 161 8.28 -16.48 -11.42
N ALA A 162 7.80 -15.94 -10.29
CA ALA A 162 8.25 -14.64 -9.85
C ALA A 162 9.77 -14.60 -9.76
N VAL A 163 10.36 -13.43 -9.93
CA VAL A 163 11.81 -13.26 -9.92
C VAL A 163 12.25 -12.62 -8.61
N LEU A 164 13.15 -13.31 -7.90
CA LEU A 164 13.87 -12.72 -6.77
C LEU A 164 15.18 -12.15 -7.28
N VAL A 165 15.42 -10.87 -7.03
CA VAL A 165 16.69 -10.21 -7.32
C VAL A 165 17.58 -10.26 -6.08
N MET A 166 18.84 -10.69 -6.25
CA MET A 166 19.84 -10.85 -5.20
C MET A 166 21.21 -10.33 -5.64
N SER A 167 22.03 -9.89 -4.68
CA SER A 167 23.41 -9.49 -4.95
C SER A 167 24.29 -10.70 -5.30
N PRO A 168 25.35 -10.54 -6.15
CA PRO A 168 26.29 -11.60 -6.42
C PRO A 168 26.96 -12.17 -5.16
N GLN A 169 27.25 -11.29 -4.20
CA GLN A 169 27.87 -11.68 -2.93
C GLN A 169 26.97 -12.60 -2.08
N ASP A 170 25.67 -12.31 -2.03
CA ASP A 170 24.72 -13.12 -1.26
C ASP A 170 24.40 -14.44 -1.97
N ALA A 171 24.38 -14.44 -3.30
CA ALA A 171 24.21 -15.65 -4.11
C ALA A 171 25.42 -16.59 -3.94
N GLU A 172 26.66 -16.06 -4.02
CA GLU A 172 27.88 -16.82 -3.82
C GLU A 172 27.95 -17.48 -2.45
N LYS A 173 27.62 -16.74 -1.37
CA LYS A 173 27.58 -17.27 0.01
C LYS A 173 26.64 -18.46 0.17
N ARG A 174 25.63 -18.58 -0.70
CA ARG A 174 24.59 -19.62 -0.66
C ARG A 174 24.78 -20.70 -1.74
N GLY A 175 25.81 -20.57 -2.58
CA GLY A 175 26.06 -21.46 -3.70
C GLY A 175 24.93 -21.44 -4.74
N LEU A 176 24.31 -20.29 -4.96
CA LEU A 176 23.19 -20.09 -5.88
C LEU A 176 23.69 -19.54 -7.22
N SER A 177 23.04 -19.94 -8.31
CA SER A 177 23.36 -19.52 -9.68
C SER A 177 22.17 -18.81 -10.33
N GLU A 178 22.48 -17.98 -11.33
CA GLU A 178 21.48 -17.29 -12.16
C GLU A 178 20.43 -18.26 -12.73
N GLY A 179 19.16 -17.90 -12.63
CA GLY A 179 18.04 -18.68 -13.16
C GLY A 179 17.64 -19.91 -12.34
N GLU A 180 18.34 -20.21 -11.23
CA GLU A 180 17.94 -21.32 -10.38
C GLU A 180 16.59 -21.10 -9.72
N LEU A 181 15.82 -22.18 -9.55
CA LEU A 181 14.63 -22.20 -8.72
C LEU A 181 15.03 -22.22 -7.26
N ILE A 182 14.58 -21.22 -6.52
CA ILE A 182 14.93 -20.99 -5.12
C ILE A 182 13.69 -20.96 -4.25
N LYS A 183 13.89 -21.29 -2.97
CA LYS A 183 12.90 -21.15 -1.91
C LYS A 183 13.28 -19.97 -1.04
N ILE A 184 12.34 -19.06 -0.85
CA ILE A 184 12.42 -17.90 0.03
C ILE A 184 11.55 -18.23 1.24
N TRP A 185 12.09 -18.11 2.45
CA TRP A 185 11.36 -18.54 3.63
C TRP A 185 11.73 -17.76 4.90
N ASN A 186 10.82 -17.83 5.86
CA ASN A 186 11.03 -17.39 7.24
C ASN A 186 10.14 -18.21 8.19
N SER A 187 9.97 -17.75 9.43
CA SER A 187 9.15 -18.45 10.44
C SER A 187 7.65 -18.47 10.11
N ARG A 188 7.17 -17.70 9.12
CA ARG A 188 5.74 -17.58 8.77
C ARG A 188 5.35 -18.45 7.59
N GLY A 189 6.23 -18.57 6.61
CA GLY A 189 5.93 -19.32 5.40
C GLY A 189 7.09 -19.41 4.44
N ALA A 190 6.78 -19.88 3.23
CA ALA A 190 7.74 -20.02 2.16
C ALA A 190 7.08 -19.82 0.80
N CYS A 191 7.85 -19.29 -0.16
CA CYS A 191 7.46 -19.24 -1.56
C CYS A 191 8.63 -19.57 -2.49
N LEU A 192 8.32 -19.93 -3.73
CA LEU A 192 9.30 -20.21 -4.78
C LEU A 192 9.45 -19.00 -5.71
N ALA A 193 10.66 -18.80 -6.19
CA ALA A 193 10.97 -17.82 -7.22
C ALA A 193 12.15 -18.29 -8.08
N SER A 194 12.32 -17.70 -9.27
CA SER A 194 13.53 -17.81 -10.08
C SER A 194 14.53 -16.76 -9.60
N LEU A 195 15.81 -17.11 -9.53
CA LEU A 195 16.86 -16.20 -9.07
C LEU A 195 17.39 -15.33 -10.22
N GLU A 196 17.45 -14.03 -10.00
CA GLU A 196 18.17 -13.07 -10.83
C GLU A 196 19.28 -12.40 -10.03
N ILE A 197 20.52 -12.47 -10.52
CA ILE A 197 21.69 -11.92 -9.82
C ILE A 197 22.05 -10.56 -10.39
N LYS A 198 21.93 -9.48 -9.58
CA LYS A 198 22.20 -8.10 -10.01
C LYS A 198 23.16 -7.38 -9.09
N LYS A 199 24.13 -6.66 -9.67
CA LYS A 199 25.04 -5.77 -8.93
C LYS A 199 24.37 -4.49 -8.43
N THR A 200 23.16 -4.20 -8.88
CA THR A 200 22.41 -2.99 -8.53
C THR A 200 21.70 -3.07 -7.18
N ILE A 201 21.60 -4.28 -6.61
CA ILE A 201 21.06 -4.47 -5.26
C ILE A 201 22.21 -4.62 -4.25
N ILE A 202 22.07 -4.01 -3.10
CA ILE A 202 23.11 -4.05 -2.06
C ILE A 202 23.12 -5.41 -1.36
N PRO A 203 24.27 -5.92 -0.90
CA PRO A 203 24.33 -7.14 -0.11
C PRO A 203 23.48 -7.05 1.17
N GLY A 204 22.85 -8.16 1.52
CA GLY A 204 21.92 -8.25 2.65
C GLY A 204 20.48 -7.86 2.32
N VAL A 205 20.19 -7.41 1.09
CA VAL A 205 18.85 -7.08 0.61
C VAL A 205 18.48 -7.95 -0.57
N VAL A 206 17.23 -8.41 -0.61
CA VAL A 206 16.63 -9.12 -1.74
C VAL A 206 15.32 -8.46 -2.14
N SER A 207 14.96 -8.56 -3.42
CA SER A 207 13.77 -7.92 -3.96
C SER A 207 12.88 -8.95 -4.66
N LEU A 208 11.63 -9.08 -4.19
CA LEU A 208 10.58 -9.88 -4.79
C LEU A 208 9.34 -9.01 -5.00
N ALA A 209 8.95 -8.77 -6.24
CA ALA A 209 7.82 -7.90 -6.56
C ALA A 209 6.49 -8.43 -5.98
N THR A 210 5.59 -7.51 -5.64
CA THR A 210 4.21 -7.84 -5.24
C THR A 210 3.37 -8.33 -6.42
N GLY A 211 2.16 -8.85 -6.15
CA GLY A 211 1.13 -9.10 -7.15
C GLY A 211 1.03 -10.53 -7.66
N ALA A 212 1.91 -11.44 -7.26
CA ALA A 212 1.74 -12.86 -7.55
C ALA A 212 0.48 -13.42 -6.87
N TRP A 213 -0.29 -14.23 -7.57
CA TRP A 213 -1.45 -14.90 -6.98
C TRP A 213 -0.99 -16.03 -6.04
N PHE A 214 -1.68 -16.15 -4.92
CA PHE A 214 -1.38 -17.20 -3.96
C PHE A 214 -1.74 -18.57 -4.54
N SER A 215 -0.75 -19.45 -4.64
CA SER A 215 -0.88 -20.80 -5.22
C SER A 215 -0.15 -21.82 -4.34
N PRO A 216 -0.73 -22.20 -3.18
CA PRO A 216 -0.06 -23.10 -2.25
C PRO A 216 -0.11 -24.56 -2.70
N THR A 217 0.95 -25.30 -2.42
CA THR A 217 0.93 -26.76 -2.40
C THR A 217 0.11 -27.27 -1.20
N LYS A 218 -0.09 -28.59 -1.11
CA LYS A 218 -0.76 -29.21 0.04
C LYS A 218 0.00 -28.96 1.35
N GLU A 219 1.31 -28.78 1.29
CA GLU A 219 2.20 -28.52 2.42
C GLU A 219 2.28 -27.02 2.77
N GLY A 220 1.56 -26.16 2.04
CA GLY A 220 1.52 -24.71 2.27
C GLY A 220 2.66 -23.91 1.63
N LEU A 221 3.49 -24.53 0.77
CA LEU A 221 4.50 -23.81 -0.01
C LEU A 221 3.82 -23.07 -1.17
N ASP A 222 3.95 -21.75 -1.22
CA ASP A 222 3.49 -20.98 -2.37
C ASP A 222 4.42 -21.13 -3.55
N ILE A 223 3.91 -21.55 -4.70
CA ILE A 223 4.71 -21.79 -5.91
C ILE A 223 4.73 -20.60 -6.88
N SER A 224 4.01 -19.54 -6.59
CA SER A 224 3.88 -18.37 -7.47
C SER A 224 4.80 -17.20 -7.11
N GLY A 225 5.42 -17.25 -5.92
CA GLY A 225 6.28 -16.17 -5.43
C GLY A 225 5.51 -15.01 -4.82
N ASN A 226 4.44 -15.29 -4.09
CA ASN A 226 3.68 -14.29 -3.37
C ASN A 226 4.39 -13.87 -2.07
N PRO A 227 4.91 -12.64 -1.95
CA PRO A 227 5.65 -12.22 -0.75
C PRO A 227 4.76 -12.12 0.49
N ASN A 228 3.43 -12.09 0.35
CA ASN A 228 2.53 -11.99 1.50
C ASN A 228 2.58 -13.21 2.42
N VAL A 229 3.04 -14.37 1.94
CA VAL A 229 3.24 -15.56 2.81
C VAL A 229 4.37 -15.37 3.81
N LEU A 230 5.20 -14.35 3.62
CA LEU A 230 6.37 -14.02 4.45
C LEU A 230 6.11 -12.84 5.39
N THR A 231 5.03 -12.06 5.18
CA THR A 231 4.74 -10.84 5.92
C THR A 231 4.18 -11.10 7.31
N ALA A 232 4.47 -10.20 8.24
CA ALA A 232 3.83 -10.19 9.55
C ALA A 232 2.49 -9.45 9.48
N ASP A 233 1.51 -9.94 10.19
CA ASP A 233 0.26 -9.23 10.44
C ASP A 233 0.42 -8.34 11.69
N THR A 234 1.30 -7.36 11.55
CA THR A 234 1.59 -6.37 12.60
C THR A 234 1.60 -4.98 12.00
N GLY A 235 1.07 -4.00 12.73
CA GLY A 235 1.14 -2.60 12.34
C GLY A 235 2.55 -2.02 12.49
N THR A 236 2.79 -0.87 11.88
CA THR A 236 4.07 -0.16 11.96
C THR A 236 4.36 0.37 13.36
N SER A 237 3.32 0.68 14.12
CA SER A 237 3.42 1.14 15.52
C SER A 237 2.04 1.10 16.18
N ASP A 238 2.02 1.16 17.49
CA ASP A 238 0.77 1.25 18.29
C ASP A 238 -0.06 2.50 17.96
N LEU A 239 0.59 3.56 17.49
CA LEU A 239 -0.09 4.80 17.08
C LEU A 239 -0.60 4.76 15.64
N GLY A 240 0.25 4.34 14.70
CA GLY A 240 -0.01 4.48 13.27
C GLY A 240 -0.74 3.31 12.63
N GLN A 241 -0.57 2.09 13.13
CA GLN A 241 -1.17 0.84 12.63
C GLN A 241 -1.07 0.65 11.09
N GLY A 242 -0.12 1.31 10.45
CA GLY A 242 0.11 1.16 9.02
C GLY A 242 0.71 -0.19 8.66
N SER A 243 0.71 -0.55 7.38
CA SER A 243 1.33 -1.78 6.90
C SER A 243 2.85 -1.77 7.09
N ALA A 244 3.39 -2.85 7.65
CA ALA A 244 4.83 -3.08 7.83
C ALA A 244 5.41 -4.08 6.81
N ALA A 245 4.83 -4.16 5.62
CA ALA A 245 5.16 -5.17 4.59
C ALA A 245 6.62 -5.15 4.10
N HIS A 246 7.37 -4.08 4.36
CA HIS A 246 8.79 -3.97 3.98
C HIS A 246 9.78 -4.27 5.11
N ASN A 247 9.30 -4.68 6.27
CA ASN A 247 10.12 -5.09 7.41
C ASN A 247 10.14 -6.62 7.52
N ILE A 248 10.52 -7.29 6.43
CA ILE A 248 10.53 -8.75 6.34
C ILE A 248 11.97 -9.23 6.30
N GLU A 249 12.29 -10.16 7.19
CA GLU A 249 13.55 -10.90 7.16
C GLU A 249 13.31 -12.29 6.62
N VAL A 250 14.22 -12.75 5.75
CA VAL A 250 14.11 -14.03 5.05
C VAL A 250 15.46 -14.73 4.93
N GLU A 251 15.41 -16.02 4.66
CA GLU A 251 16.51 -16.81 4.13
C GLU A 251 16.14 -17.32 2.74
N VAL A 252 17.15 -17.56 1.91
CA VAL A 252 17.02 -18.05 0.54
C VAL A 252 17.91 -19.26 0.35
N GLU A 253 17.34 -20.33 -0.18
CA GLU A 253 18.06 -21.58 -0.46
C GLU A 253 17.68 -22.17 -1.81
N LYS A 254 18.52 -23.01 -2.37
CA LYS A 254 18.20 -23.78 -3.59
C LYS A 254 17.01 -24.69 -3.32
N TYR A 255 15.99 -24.64 -4.18
CA TYR A 255 14.88 -25.56 -4.08
C TYR A 255 15.25 -26.92 -4.67
N GLN A 256 15.13 -27.99 -3.88
CA GLN A 256 15.47 -29.36 -4.27
C GLN A 256 14.25 -30.30 -4.33
N GLY A 257 13.05 -29.75 -4.08
CA GLY A 257 11.82 -30.54 -4.05
C GLY A 257 11.18 -30.71 -5.42
N ASN A 258 10.36 -31.75 -5.55
CA ASN A 258 9.38 -31.90 -6.62
C ASN A 258 8.03 -31.51 -6.04
N TYR A 259 7.31 -30.56 -6.68
CA TYR A 259 5.91 -30.30 -6.35
C TYR A 259 5.04 -30.73 -7.53
N ALA A 260 3.94 -31.42 -7.23
CA ALA A 260 2.89 -31.62 -8.21
C ALA A 260 1.98 -30.41 -8.21
N ILE A 261 1.85 -29.75 -9.34
CA ILE A 261 0.76 -28.78 -9.58
C ILE A 261 -0.51 -29.59 -9.59
N THR A 262 -1.41 -29.32 -8.65
CA THR A 262 -2.73 -29.96 -8.60
C THR A 262 -3.71 -29.21 -9.48
#